data_7bfa8229c538bc30a2db5d88542752b9
#
_entry.id   7bfa8229c538bc30a2db5d88542752b9
#
_cell.length_a   1.000
_cell.length_b   1.000
_cell.length_c   1.000
_cell.angle_alpha   90.00
_cell.angle_beta   90.00
_cell.angle_gamma   90.00
#
_symmetry.space_group_name_H-M   'P 1'
#
loop_
_entity.id
_entity.type
_entity.pdbx_description
1 polymer ?
#
loop_
_entity_poly.entity_id
_entity_poly.type
_entity_poly.pdbx_seq_one_letter_code
_entity_poly.pdbx_strand_id
1 'polypeptide(L)'
;MRVALTYNEKRTASASPDDADAEFDSREAIAAIARLIAELGHPITPIDVSGPIPRLVDELARLTPDVVLNLAEGERGTFREAFYPALIEQLGLVHTGSSASALAVCLDKALAKRVVAGAGVRVPRGRLIRATDDPRLARSAMARVPLPAIVKPNFEGSSKGITAASIARDRAGLADVVADAIARYPHGVLVEELVDGIDVGVGWFAGIGLLPPIGYRYDGEIYDYALKHLTPERVQLEIPPPLSVAVARRLAVTATRAFVALGITGYGRVDLRITPQGDAVFLEMNPLPSLTLAAGHDELYVAAARLGHAPRGVLAAVIDAALPRGQPRQLCA
;
A
#
# COMPACT_ATOMS: atom_id res chain seq x y z
N MET A 1 -16.34 -4.61 -22.58
CA MET A 1 -15.79 -3.27 -22.26
C MET A 1 -14.34 -3.22 -22.70
N ARG A 2 -13.87 -2.10 -23.25
CA ARG A 2 -12.46 -1.87 -23.54
C ARG A 2 -11.76 -1.44 -22.25
N VAL A 3 -10.69 -2.13 -21.88
CA VAL A 3 -9.90 -1.87 -20.66
C VAL A 3 -8.53 -1.35 -21.07
N ALA A 4 -8.12 -0.20 -20.55
CA ALA A 4 -6.71 0.19 -20.53
C ALA A 4 -6.10 -0.28 -19.21
N LEU A 5 -4.91 -0.87 -19.24
CA LEU A 5 -4.16 -1.26 -18.03
C LEU A 5 -2.92 -0.38 -17.94
N THR A 6 -2.95 0.61 -17.06
CA THR A 6 -1.80 1.50 -16.82
C THR A 6 -0.92 0.95 -15.71
N TYR A 7 0.40 0.92 -15.93
CA TYR A 7 1.39 0.39 -15.00
C TYR A 7 2.77 1.04 -15.20
N ASN A 8 3.64 0.97 -14.19
CA ASN A 8 5.06 1.26 -14.37
C ASN A 8 5.81 -0.05 -14.61
N GLU A 9 6.56 -0.12 -15.71
CA GLU A 9 7.35 -1.30 -16.04
C GLU A 9 8.59 -1.40 -15.18
N LYS A 10 8.78 -2.56 -14.52
CA LYS A 10 10.01 -2.89 -13.80
C LYS A 10 11.15 -3.09 -14.79
N ARG A 11 12.21 -2.31 -14.65
CA ARG A 11 13.36 -2.29 -15.58
C ARG A 11 14.53 -3.13 -15.13
N THR A 12 14.64 -3.39 -13.82
CA THR A 12 15.69 -4.24 -13.25
C THR A 12 15.25 -5.69 -13.22
N ALA A 13 16.06 -6.58 -13.82
CA ALA A 13 15.73 -8.01 -13.97
C ALA A 13 15.79 -8.80 -12.66
N SER A 14 16.31 -8.23 -11.56
CA SER A 14 16.39 -8.87 -10.23
C SER A 14 16.17 -7.85 -9.14
N ALA A 15 15.78 -8.34 -7.94
CA ALA A 15 15.76 -7.51 -6.75
C ALA A 15 17.15 -6.90 -6.55
N SER A 16 17.25 -5.59 -6.81
CA SER A 16 18.46 -4.81 -6.65
C SER A 16 18.54 -4.29 -5.21
N PRO A 17 19.74 -4.12 -4.64
CA PRO A 17 19.92 -3.32 -3.44
C PRO A 17 19.44 -1.87 -3.63
N ASP A 18 19.38 -1.41 -4.87
CA ASP A 18 18.72 -0.18 -5.28
C ASP A 18 17.21 -0.46 -5.41
N ASP A 19 16.44 0.00 -4.45
CA ASP A 19 15.00 -0.25 -4.28
C ASP A 19 14.10 0.62 -5.18
N ALA A 20 14.68 1.29 -6.18
CA ALA A 20 14.00 2.34 -6.96
C ALA A 20 12.71 1.86 -7.66
N ASP A 21 12.70 0.63 -8.20
CA ASP A 21 11.56 0.04 -8.91
C ASP A 21 10.89 -1.13 -8.16
N ALA A 22 11.04 -1.16 -6.82
CA ALA A 22 10.48 -2.24 -5.98
C ALA A 22 8.93 -2.31 -6.01
N GLU A 23 8.28 -1.20 -6.38
CA GLU A 23 6.82 -1.10 -6.49
C GLU A 23 6.32 -1.37 -7.92
N PHE A 24 7.22 -1.58 -8.90
CA PHE A 24 6.86 -1.71 -10.30
C PHE A 24 6.65 -3.18 -10.68
N ASP A 25 5.81 -3.40 -11.69
CA ASP A 25 5.43 -4.72 -12.15
C ASP A 25 6.25 -5.18 -13.36
N SER A 26 6.58 -6.47 -13.41
CA SER A 26 7.23 -7.06 -14.59
C SER A 26 6.23 -7.20 -15.75
N ARG A 27 6.76 -7.27 -16.98
CA ARG A 27 5.94 -7.54 -18.18
C ARG A 27 5.16 -8.85 -18.07
N GLU A 28 5.76 -9.87 -17.46
CA GLU A 28 5.14 -11.18 -17.26
C GLU A 28 3.96 -11.08 -16.30
N ALA A 29 4.11 -10.32 -15.20
CA ALA A 29 3.04 -10.08 -14.23
C ALA A 29 1.86 -9.34 -14.88
N ILE A 30 2.15 -8.28 -15.63
CA ILE A 30 1.13 -7.50 -16.37
C ILE A 30 0.46 -8.36 -17.44
N ALA A 31 1.21 -9.18 -18.19
CA ALA A 31 0.64 -10.10 -19.18
C ALA A 31 -0.28 -11.16 -18.55
N ALA A 32 0.02 -11.61 -17.32
CA ALA A 32 -0.84 -12.53 -16.59
C ALA A 32 -2.17 -11.88 -16.21
N ILE A 33 -2.16 -10.64 -15.68
CA ILE A 33 -3.37 -9.87 -15.38
C ILE A 33 -4.18 -9.63 -16.67
N ALA A 34 -3.52 -9.19 -17.73
CA ALA A 34 -4.16 -8.93 -19.01
C ALA A 34 -4.85 -10.17 -19.57
N ARG A 35 -4.24 -11.35 -19.44
CA ARG A 35 -4.84 -12.63 -19.86
C ARG A 35 -6.12 -12.93 -19.10
N LEU A 36 -6.11 -12.79 -17.78
CA LEU A 36 -7.30 -13.04 -16.95
C LEU A 36 -8.45 -12.08 -17.29
N ILE A 37 -8.15 -10.83 -17.62
CA ILE A 37 -9.17 -9.85 -18.04
C ILE A 37 -9.69 -10.16 -19.44
N ALA A 38 -8.83 -10.59 -20.35
CA ALA A 38 -9.25 -11.06 -21.68
C ALA A 38 -10.17 -12.30 -21.59
N GLU A 39 -9.89 -13.23 -20.66
CA GLU A 39 -10.77 -14.38 -20.38
C GLU A 39 -12.15 -14.00 -19.83
N LEU A 40 -12.28 -12.80 -19.25
CA LEU A 40 -13.58 -12.20 -18.88
C LEU A 40 -14.35 -11.63 -20.08
N GLY A 41 -13.78 -11.69 -21.29
CA GLY A 41 -14.36 -11.13 -22.50
C GLY A 41 -14.12 -9.63 -22.69
N HIS A 42 -13.10 -9.07 -22.03
CA HIS A 42 -12.77 -7.65 -22.13
C HIS A 42 -11.50 -7.45 -22.94
N PRO A 43 -11.57 -6.80 -24.13
CA PRO A 43 -10.39 -6.33 -24.84
C PRO A 43 -9.55 -5.43 -23.91
N ILE A 44 -8.28 -5.75 -23.75
CA ILE A 44 -7.38 -5.06 -22.85
C ILE A 44 -6.12 -4.58 -23.56
N THR A 45 -5.69 -3.36 -23.25
CA THR A 45 -4.45 -2.76 -23.76
C THR A 45 -3.57 -2.34 -22.59
N PRO A 46 -2.45 -3.04 -22.33
CA PRO A 46 -1.45 -2.58 -21.37
C PRO A 46 -0.73 -1.33 -21.87
N ILE A 47 -0.54 -0.35 -21.00
CA ILE A 47 0.12 0.93 -21.25
C ILE A 47 1.15 1.17 -20.13
N ASP A 48 2.45 1.05 -20.47
CA ASP A 48 3.50 1.50 -19.59
C ASP A 48 3.47 3.03 -19.52
N VAL A 49 3.25 3.58 -18.31
CA VAL A 49 3.17 5.03 -18.10
C VAL A 49 4.53 5.70 -18.03
N SER A 50 5.62 4.95 -18.06
CA SER A 50 6.98 5.49 -18.09
C SER A 50 7.20 6.32 -19.37
N GLY A 51 7.73 7.50 -19.22
CA GLY A 51 8.01 8.39 -20.34
C GLY A 51 7.18 9.67 -20.36
N PRO A 52 7.11 10.37 -21.50
CA PRO A 52 6.44 11.67 -21.61
C PRO A 52 4.92 11.54 -21.40
N ILE A 53 4.36 12.38 -20.54
CA ILE A 53 2.90 12.40 -20.25
C ILE A 53 2.03 12.62 -21.51
N PRO A 54 2.40 13.48 -22.50
CA PRO A 54 1.60 13.61 -23.72
C PRO A 54 1.38 12.29 -24.45
N ARG A 55 2.35 11.35 -24.45
CA ARG A 55 2.18 10.04 -25.06
C ARG A 55 1.04 9.25 -24.38
N LEU A 56 1.00 9.22 -23.05
CA LEU A 56 -0.06 8.55 -22.29
C LEU A 56 -1.44 9.16 -22.61
N VAL A 57 -1.53 10.50 -22.65
CA VAL A 57 -2.77 11.21 -22.97
C VAL A 57 -3.24 10.84 -24.37
N ASP A 58 -2.35 10.87 -25.37
CA ASP A 58 -2.67 10.51 -26.75
C ASP A 58 -3.09 9.03 -26.88
N GLU A 59 -2.46 8.12 -26.15
CA GLU A 59 -2.81 6.71 -26.15
C GLU A 59 -4.20 6.46 -25.55
N LEU A 60 -4.50 7.08 -24.40
CA LEU A 60 -5.82 7.00 -23.77
C LEU A 60 -6.92 7.62 -24.64
N ALA A 61 -6.63 8.77 -25.26
CA ALA A 61 -7.56 9.43 -26.16
C ALA A 61 -7.88 8.60 -27.41
N ARG A 62 -6.87 7.93 -28.00
CA ARG A 62 -7.08 7.02 -29.16
C ARG A 62 -7.79 5.74 -28.77
N LEU A 63 -7.48 5.16 -27.62
CA LEU A 63 -8.09 3.92 -27.15
C LEU A 63 -9.54 4.11 -26.73
N THR A 64 -9.88 5.27 -26.19
CA THR A 64 -11.21 5.57 -25.60
C THR A 64 -11.72 4.41 -24.73
N PRO A 65 -11.01 4.06 -23.65
CA PRO A 65 -11.37 2.92 -22.82
C PRO A 65 -12.67 3.19 -22.06
N ASP A 66 -13.43 2.12 -21.79
CA ASP A 66 -14.61 2.18 -20.92
C ASP A 66 -14.20 2.27 -19.44
N VAL A 67 -13.01 1.71 -19.11
CA VAL A 67 -12.41 1.78 -17.79
C VAL A 67 -10.88 1.66 -17.89
N VAL A 68 -10.19 2.38 -17.02
CA VAL A 68 -8.73 2.25 -16.85
C VAL A 68 -8.47 1.44 -15.58
N LEU A 69 -7.93 0.23 -15.71
CA LEU A 69 -7.36 -0.50 -14.59
C LEU A 69 -6.01 0.13 -14.26
N ASN A 70 -5.98 0.97 -13.22
CA ASN A 70 -4.77 1.68 -12.84
C ASN A 70 -3.96 0.87 -11.82
N LEU A 71 -2.74 0.51 -12.19
CA LEU A 71 -1.72 -0.08 -11.34
C LEU A 71 -0.45 0.79 -11.30
N ALA A 72 -0.52 2.01 -11.84
CA ALA A 72 0.64 2.90 -11.93
C ALA A 72 0.92 3.57 -10.58
N GLU A 73 2.11 3.32 -10.03
CA GLU A 73 2.63 3.84 -8.76
C GLU A 73 3.25 5.25 -8.91
N GLY A 74 3.73 5.56 -10.12
CA GLY A 74 4.48 6.77 -10.37
C GLY A 74 5.93 6.73 -9.83
N GLU A 75 6.79 7.56 -10.43
CA GLU A 75 8.24 7.54 -10.15
C GLU A 75 8.67 8.66 -9.18
N ARG A 76 7.98 9.80 -9.17
CA ARG A 76 8.49 11.03 -8.55
C ARG A 76 7.44 11.78 -7.75
N GLY A 77 7.91 12.37 -6.66
CA GLY A 77 7.13 13.30 -5.86
C GLY A 77 6.35 12.65 -4.73
N THR A 78 5.89 13.51 -3.82
CA THR A 78 5.20 13.11 -2.58
C THR A 78 3.73 12.73 -2.79
N PHE A 79 3.25 12.75 -4.05
CA PHE A 79 1.90 12.32 -4.42
C PHE A 79 1.90 11.50 -5.72
N ARG A 80 3.00 10.80 -6.01
CA ARG A 80 3.22 10.07 -7.26
C ARG A 80 2.10 9.08 -7.59
N GLU A 81 1.60 8.33 -6.61
CA GLU A 81 0.50 7.38 -6.77
C GLU A 81 -0.82 8.06 -7.17
N ALA A 82 -1.05 9.28 -6.69
CA ALA A 82 -2.26 10.04 -6.97
C ALA A 82 -2.26 10.71 -8.35
N PHE A 83 -1.09 10.84 -8.99
CA PHE A 83 -0.94 11.58 -10.23
C PHE A 83 -1.74 10.97 -11.39
N TYR A 84 -1.60 9.66 -11.60
CA TYR A 84 -2.31 8.99 -12.71
C TYR A 84 -3.82 8.94 -12.51
N PRO A 85 -4.37 8.59 -11.35
CA PRO A 85 -5.80 8.74 -11.09
C PRO A 85 -6.31 10.16 -11.35
N ALA A 86 -5.60 11.19 -10.87
CA ALA A 86 -5.99 12.58 -11.12
C ALA A 86 -5.98 12.95 -12.61
N LEU A 87 -4.99 12.49 -13.37
CA LEU A 87 -4.92 12.69 -14.81
C LEU A 87 -6.10 12.00 -15.53
N ILE A 88 -6.37 10.75 -15.18
CA ILE A 88 -7.46 9.97 -15.76
C ILE A 88 -8.82 10.63 -15.46
N GLU A 89 -9.05 11.08 -14.22
CA GLU A 89 -10.24 11.84 -13.82
C GLU A 89 -10.38 13.13 -14.64
N GLN A 90 -9.28 13.89 -14.87
CA GLN A 90 -9.31 15.11 -15.66
C GLN A 90 -9.58 14.86 -17.16
N LEU A 91 -9.24 13.67 -17.67
CA LEU A 91 -9.61 13.25 -19.03
C LEU A 91 -11.07 12.78 -19.13
N GLY A 92 -11.83 12.79 -18.04
CA GLY A 92 -13.21 12.31 -17.98
C GLY A 92 -13.34 10.80 -18.11
N LEU A 93 -12.26 10.05 -17.85
CA LEU A 93 -12.23 8.59 -17.90
C LEU A 93 -12.50 7.99 -16.52
N VAL A 94 -13.09 6.80 -16.51
CA VAL A 94 -13.31 6.00 -15.30
C VAL A 94 -12.06 5.19 -15.01
N HIS A 95 -11.63 5.13 -13.74
CA HIS A 95 -10.53 4.26 -13.33
C HIS A 95 -10.92 3.37 -12.13
N THR A 96 -10.17 2.29 -11.93
CA THR A 96 -10.32 1.39 -10.79
C THR A 96 -9.61 1.94 -9.56
N GLY A 97 -10.01 1.46 -8.39
CA GLY A 97 -9.38 1.81 -7.12
C GLY A 97 -9.92 3.10 -6.50
N SER A 98 -9.13 3.68 -5.64
CA SER A 98 -9.49 4.86 -4.86
C SER A 98 -9.21 6.16 -5.62
N SER A 99 -9.87 7.26 -5.23
CA SER A 99 -9.66 8.58 -5.81
C SER A 99 -8.22 9.08 -5.63
N ALA A 100 -7.79 10.02 -6.48
CA ALA A 100 -6.48 10.65 -6.36
C ALA A 100 -6.23 11.25 -4.96
N SER A 101 -7.26 11.83 -4.33
CA SER A 101 -7.15 12.40 -2.99
C SER A 101 -6.89 11.33 -1.92
N ALA A 102 -7.52 10.16 -2.01
CA ALA A 102 -7.28 9.06 -1.09
C ALA A 102 -5.86 8.51 -1.23
N LEU A 103 -5.37 8.33 -2.47
CA LEU A 103 -4.00 7.90 -2.72
C LEU A 103 -2.97 8.90 -2.15
N ALA A 104 -3.17 10.19 -2.39
CA ALA A 104 -2.27 11.24 -1.86
C ALA A 104 -2.21 11.22 -0.32
N VAL A 105 -3.34 11.02 0.35
CA VAL A 105 -3.39 10.91 1.83
C VAL A 105 -2.70 9.65 2.31
N CYS A 106 -2.91 8.51 1.64
CA CYS A 106 -2.36 7.23 2.06
C CYS A 106 -0.84 7.15 1.88
N LEU A 107 -0.29 7.75 0.82
CA LEU A 107 1.15 7.82 0.57
C LEU A 107 1.90 8.61 1.67
N ASP A 108 1.29 9.66 2.22
CA ASP A 108 1.81 10.38 3.41
C ASP A 108 1.45 9.60 4.69
N LYS A 109 2.35 8.72 5.13
CA LYS A 109 2.14 7.88 6.32
C LYS A 109 1.78 8.68 7.58
N ALA A 110 2.38 9.85 7.77
CA ALA A 110 2.09 10.71 8.91
C ALA A 110 0.69 11.34 8.82
N LEU A 111 0.24 11.69 7.62
CA LEU A 111 -1.11 12.22 7.38
C LEU A 111 -2.15 11.11 7.52
N ALA A 112 -1.95 9.96 6.90
CA ALA A 112 -2.83 8.81 7.01
C ALA A 112 -3.07 8.41 8.48
N LYS A 113 -1.98 8.34 9.28
CA LYS A 113 -2.08 8.07 10.72
C LYS A 113 -2.90 9.11 11.48
N ARG A 114 -2.78 10.40 11.14
CA ARG A 114 -3.59 11.46 11.76
C ARG A 114 -5.08 11.31 11.42
N VAL A 115 -5.38 10.98 10.17
CA VAL A 115 -6.77 10.77 9.71
C VAL A 115 -7.39 9.59 10.45
N VAL A 116 -6.74 8.42 10.46
CA VAL A 116 -7.30 7.23 11.11
C VAL A 116 -7.35 7.36 12.64
N ALA A 117 -6.39 8.07 13.25
CA ALA A 117 -6.45 8.37 14.68
C ALA A 117 -7.67 9.23 15.04
N GLY A 118 -8.04 10.20 14.17
CA GLY A 118 -9.27 10.97 14.31
C GLY A 118 -10.55 10.14 14.25
N ALA A 119 -10.49 8.96 13.60
CA ALA A 119 -11.57 7.98 13.56
C ALA A 119 -11.49 6.92 14.70
N GLY A 120 -10.65 7.16 15.71
CA GLY A 120 -10.50 6.28 16.88
C GLY A 120 -9.70 5.00 16.61
N VAL A 121 -8.89 4.96 15.56
CA VAL A 121 -7.96 3.86 15.27
C VAL A 121 -6.64 4.14 15.98
N ARG A 122 -6.13 3.14 16.71
CA ARG A 122 -4.83 3.25 17.38
C ARG A 122 -3.70 3.28 16.36
N VAL A 123 -2.78 4.24 16.53
CA VAL A 123 -1.57 4.40 15.72
C VAL A 123 -0.34 4.46 16.62
N PRO A 124 0.87 4.13 16.12
CA PRO A 124 2.11 4.33 16.86
C PRO A 124 2.31 5.81 17.20
N ARG A 125 2.86 6.10 18.38
CA ARG A 125 3.27 7.46 18.73
C ARG A 125 4.47 7.86 17.90
N GLY A 126 4.32 8.87 17.06
CA GLY A 126 5.35 9.24 16.11
C GLY A 126 5.39 10.72 15.76
N ARG A 127 6.43 11.11 15.06
CA ARG A 127 6.65 12.48 14.54
C ARG A 127 7.27 12.42 13.16
N LEU A 128 6.74 13.23 12.26
CA LEU A 128 7.35 13.48 10.96
C LEU A 128 8.48 14.49 11.15
N ILE A 129 9.66 14.18 10.64
CA ILE A 129 10.86 15.04 10.62
C ILE A 129 11.26 15.26 9.17
N ARG A 130 11.49 16.52 8.80
CA ARG A 130 11.89 16.95 7.45
C ARG A 130 13.27 17.60 7.47
N ALA A 131 13.96 17.58 6.34
CA ALA A 131 15.23 18.28 6.16
C ALA A 131 15.13 19.80 6.40
N THR A 132 13.94 20.37 6.19
CA THR A 132 13.66 21.81 6.36
C THR A 132 13.23 22.21 7.76
N ASP A 133 13.07 21.25 8.70
CA ASP A 133 12.64 21.55 10.05
C ASP A 133 13.78 22.22 10.85
N ASP A 134 13.41 23.14 11.76
CA ASP A 134 14.37 23.70 12.72
C ASP A 134 15.01 22.57 13.55
N PRO A 135 16.35 22.48 13.62
CA PRO A 135 17.02 21.37 14.30
C PRO A 135 16.69 21.24 15.79
N ARG A 136 16.32 22.34 16.48
CA ARG A 136 15.93 22.32 17.89
C ARG A 136 14.52 21.74 18.04
N LEU A 137 13.61 22.14 17.15
CA LEU A 137 12.23 21.60 17.13
C LEU A 137 12.24 20.13 16.76
N ALA A 138 13.02 19.73 15.76
CA ALA A 138 13.20 18.33 15.36
C ALA A 138 13.71 17.47 16.53
N ARG A 139 14.76 17.91 17.23
CA ARG A 139 15.26 17.22 18.44
C ARG A 139 14.21 17.12 19.55
N SER A 140 13.49 18.19 19.82
CA SER A 140 12.41 18.20 20.81
C SER A 140 11.28 17.25 20.44
N ALA A 141 10.94 17.17 19.14
CA ALA A 141 9.92 16.24 18.63
C ALA A 141 10.36 14.77 18.78
N MET A 142 11.60 14.44 18.39
CA MET A 142 12.18 13.11 18.52
C MET A 142 12.29 12.66 19.98
N ALA A 143 12.61 13.59 20.91
CA ALA A 143 12.70 13.28 22.33
C ALA A 143 11.39 12.75 22.94
N ARG A 144 10.24 13.04 22.32
CA ARG A 144 8.91 12.61 22.75
C ARG A 144 8.48 11.27 22.18
N VAL A 145 9.22 10.70 21.21
CA VAL A 145 8.93 9.37 20.67
C VAL A 145 9.47 8.32 21.64
N PRO A 146 8.68 7.31 22.02
CA PRO A 146 9.18 6.21 22.86
C PRO A 146 10.28 5.41 22.15
N LEU A 147 11.14 4.80 22.97
CA LEU A 147 12.14 3.84 22.50
C LEU A 147 11.73 2.42 22.92
N PRO A 148 12.10 1.39 22.12
CA PRO A 148 12.78 1.51 20.83
C PRO A 148 11.91 2.22 19.81
N ALA A 149 12.54 2.94 18.87
CA ALA A 149 11.87 3.66 17.81
C ALA A 149 12.30 3.13 16.44
N ILE A 150 11.42 3.25 15.44
CA ILE A 150 11.71 2.95 14.06
C ILE A 150 11.63 4.23 13.21
N VAL A 151 12.58 4.37 12.28
CA VAL A 151 12.62 5.48 11.32
C VAL A 151 12.27 4.94 9.93
N LYS A 152 11.26 5.54 9.31
CA LYS A 152 10.74 5.12 8.00
C LYS A 152 10.66 6.31 7.04
N PRO A 153 10.97 6.17 5.76
CA PRO A 153 10.59 7.18 4.77
C PRO A 153 9.08 7.41 4.79
N ASN A 154 8.66 8.69 4.80
CA ASN A 154 7.23 9.01 4.95
C ASN A 154 6.40 8.72 3.69
N PHE A 155 7.02 8.83 2.50
CA PHE A 155 6.35 8.78 1.19
C PHE A 155 6.78 7.58 0.34
N GLU A 156 7.33 6.52 0.94
CA GLU A 156 7.74 5.31 0.24
C GLU A 156 6.89 4.10 0.63
N GLY A 157 6.65 3.22 -0.33
CA GLY A 157 6.00 1.93 -0.14
C GLY A 157 6.99 0.77 -0.12
N SER A 158 6.50 -0.46 -0.17
CA SER A 158 7.26 -1.70 -0.33
C SER A 158 8.46 -1.88 0.62
N SER A 159 8.35 -1.35 1.85
CA SER A 159 9.44 -1.35 2.85
C SER A 159 10.75 -0.68 2.38
N LYS A 160 10.70 0.18 1.34
CA LYS A 160 11.86 0.92 0.86
C LYS A 160 12.52 1.71 1.99
N GLY A 161 13.84 1.61 2.09
CA GLY A 161 14.63 2.29 3.11
C GLY A 161 14.41 1.79 4.54
N ILE A 162 13.69 0.68 4.74
CA ILE A 162 13.47 0.05 6.04
C ILE A 162 14.36 -1.20 6.14
N THR A 163 15.25 -1.19 7.13
CA THR A 163 16.16 -2.29 7.44
C THR A 163 16.26 -2.44 8.96
N ALA A 164 16.96 -3.46 9.45
CA ALA A 164 17.26 -3.59 10.88
C ALA A 164 17.97 -2.34 11.46
N ALA A 165 18.77 -1.63 10.64
CA ALA A 165 19.42 -0.38 11.03
C ALA A 165 18.44 0.80 11.19
N SER A 166 17.19 0.66 10.73
CA SER A 166 16.14 1.69 10.94
C SER A 166 15.61 1.70 12.38
N ILE A 167 16.02 0.76 13.25
CA ILE A 167 15.59 0.68 14.64
C ILE A 167 16.62 1.35 15.55
N ALA A 168 16.18 2.36 16.27
CA ALA A 168 17.00 3.04 17.31
C ALA A 168 16.56 2.61 18.71
N ARG A 169 17.52 2.24 19.56
CA ARG A 169 17.26 1.77 20.91
C ARG A 169 17.60 2.81 21.99
N ASP A 170 18.35 3.83 21.61
CA ASP A 170 18.72 4.96 22.46
C ASP A 170 18.62 6.28 21.68
N ARG A 171 18.81 7.41 22.39
CA ARG A 171 18.63 8.76 21.82
C ARG A 171 19.77 9.17 20.89
N ALA A 172 20.98 8.69 21.13
CA ALA A 172 22.12 9.00 20.27
C ALA A 172 21.96 8.30 18.93
N GLY A 173 21.73 6.99 18.94
CA GLY A 173 21.47 6.20 17.74
C GLY A 173 20.25 6.70 16.95
N LEU A 174 19.18 7.19 17.65
CA LEU A 174 18.04 7.77 16.96
C LEU A 174 18.41 9.00 16.12
N ALA A 175 19.29 9.86 16.64
CA ALA A 175 19.73 11.05 15.91
C ALA A 175 20.51 10.67 14.64
N ASP A 176 21.39 9.68 14.73
CA ASP A 176 22.18 9.19 13.59
C ASP A 176 21.30 8.53 12.52
N VAL A 177 20.40 7.63 12.93
CA VAL A 177 19.46 6.96 12.00
C VAL A 177 18.57 7.97 11.28
N VAL A 178 18.08 9.01 11.99
CA VAL A 178 17.27 10.07 11.38
C VAL A 178 18.09 10.89 10.39
N ALA A 179 19.35 11.24 10.74
CA ALA A 179 20.22 12.00 9.84
C ALA A 179 20.49 11.23 8.54
N ASP A 180 20.82 9.94 8.63
CA ASP A 180 21.07 9.08 7.48
C ASP A 180 19.80 8.90 6.62
N ALA A 181 18.65 8.73 7.25
CA ALA A 181 17.39 8.55 6.54
C ALA A 181 16.96 9.84 5.82
N ILE A 182 17.10 11.02 6.44
CA ILE A 182 16.79 12.31 5.80
C ILE A 182 17.72 12.61 4.62
N ALA A 183 19.00 12.24 4.70
CA ALA A 183 19.93 12.42 3.59
C ALA A 183 19.46 11.65 2.33
N ARG A 184 18.86 10.49 2.50
CA ARG A 184 18.33 9.66 1.40
C ARG A 184 16.90 10.03 1.01
N TYR A 185 16.07 10.43 1.97
CA TYR A 185 14.64 10.73 1.82
C TYR A 185 14.32 12.15 2.29
N PRO A 186 14.71 13.20 1.55
CA PRO A 186 14.65 14.60 2.01
C PRO A 186 13.23 15.12 2.20
N HIS A 187 12.22 14.48 1.59
CA HIS A 187 10.82 14.85 1.75
C HIS A 187 10.28 14.59 3.16
N GLY A 188 10.99 13.78 3.95
CA GLY A 188 10.69 13.55 5.35
C GLY A 188 10.71 12.07 5.75
N VAL A 189 11.01 11.87 7.01
CA VAL A 189 11.01 10.56 7.65
C VAL A 189 10.07 10.55 8.84
N LEU A 190 9.33 9.47 9.00
CA LEU A 190 8.46 9.23 10.14
C LEU A 190 9.26 8.50 11.20
N VAL A 191 9.42 9.14 12.35
CA VAL A 191 10.02 8.55 13.57
C VAL A 191 8.88 8.11 14.47
N GLU A 192 8.75 6.83 14.75
CA GLU A 192 7.65 6.30 15.56
C GLU A 192 8.11 5.20 16.52
N GLU A 193 7.35 4.97 17.60
CA GLU A 193 7.60 3.85 18.49
C GLU A 193 7.58 2.54 17.73
N LEU A 194 8.52 1.65 18.00
CA LEU A 194 8.49 0.29 17.50
C LEU A 194 7.44 -0.49 18.31
N VAL A 195 6.29 -0.72 17.71
CA VAL A 195 5.21 -1.49 18.34
C VAL A 195 5.58 -2.97 18.33
N ASP A 196 5.58 -3.62 19.50
CA ASP A 196 5.75 -5.07 19.59
C ASP A 196 4.49 -5.81 19.11
N GLY A 197 4.67 -6.98 18.46
CA GLY A 197 3.56 -7.79 18.02
C GLY A 197 3.80 -8.46 16.67
N ILE A 198 2.73 -9.03 16.10
CA ILE A 198 2.74 -9.70 14.80
C ILE A 198 2.18 -8.80 13.70
N ASP A 199 2.79 -8.82 12.53
CA ASP A 199 2.31 -8.06 11.37
C ASP A 199 1.15 -8.80 10.71
N VAL A 200 0.08 -8.03 10.41
CA VAL A 200 -1.14 -8.56 9.80
C VAL A 200 -1.63 -7.59 8.71
N GLY A 201 -1.82 -8.11 7.50
CA GLY A 201 -2.52 -7.42 6.42
C GLY A 201 -4.01 -7.79 6.38
N VAL A 202 -4.87 -6.82 6.09
CA VAL A 202 -6.30 -7.07 5.82
C VAL A 202 -6.66 -6.44 4.50
N GLY A 203 -6.96 -7.27 3.50
CA GLY A 203 -7.45 -6.83 2.20
C GLY A 203 -8.95 -6.55 2.22
N TRP A 204 -9.38 -5.68 1.32
CA TRP A 204 -10.78 -5.43 1.04
C TRP A 204 -10.99 -5.21 -0.46
N PHE A 205 -12.04 -5.81 -1.00
CA PHE A 205 -12.51 -5.58 -2.36
C PHE A 205 -14.00 -5.24 -2.36
N ALA A 206 -14.38 -4.20 -3.09
CA ALA A 206 -15.79 -3.88 -3.30
C ALA A 206 -16.49 -5.05 -4.00
N GLY A 207 -17.66 -5.43 -3.49
CA GLY A 207 -18.40 -6.60 -4.00
C GLY A 207 -17.99 -7.94 -3.40
N ILE A 208 -16.81 -8.04 -2.74
CA ILE A 208 -16.36 -9.22 -2.00
C ILE A 208 -16.44 -8.96 -0.49
N GLY A 209 -15.96 -7.80 -0.03
CA GLY A 209 -15.88 -7.45 1.39
C GLY A 209 -14.46 -7.55 1.94
N LEU A 210 -14.34 -7.57 3.29
CA LEU A 210 -13.08 -7.82 3.96
C LEU A 210 -12.62 -9.25 3.73
N LEU A 211 -11.36 -9.40 3.37
CA LEU A 211 -10.72 -10.70 3.25
C LEU A 211 -10.31 -11.24 4.64
N PRO A 212 -10.12 -12.56 4.76
CA PRO A 212 -9.45 -13.13 5.91
C PRO A 212 -8.10 -12.44 6.14
N PRO A 213 -7.74 -12.14 7.41
CA PRO A 213 -6.47 -11.50 7.70
C PRO A 213 -5.30 -12.38 7.26
N ILE A 214 -4.23 -11.72 6.83
CA ILE A 214 -2.98 -12.32 6.38
C ILE A 214 -1.95 -12.06 7.46
N GLY A 215 -1.54 -13.08 8.21
CA GLY A 215 -0.44 -13.00 9.18
C GLY A 215 0.89 -13.24 8.50
N TYR A 216 1.90 -12.45 8.83
CA TYR A 216 3.27 -12.59 8.33
C TYR A 216 4.16 -13.10 9.47
N ARG A 217 4.63 -14.36 9.35
CA ARG A 217 5.56 -14.96 10.30
C ARG A 217 6.96 -14.97 9.71
N TYR A 218 7.91 -14.39 10.42
CA TYR A 218 9.32 -14.31 10.03
C TYR A 218 10.19 -14.18 11.28
N ASP A 219 11.50 -14.44 11.13
CA ASP A 219 12.49 -14.19 12.17
C ASP A 219 12.96 -12.75 12.08
N GLY A 220 12.70 -11.96 13.13
CA GLY A 220 13.07 -10.54 13.19
C GLY A 220 12.04 -9.69 13.91
N GLU A 221 12.35 -8.40 14.08
CA GLU A 221 11.48 -7.44 14.78
C GLU A 221 10.55 -6.69 13.81
N ILE A 222 10.92 -6.64 12.52
CA ILE A 222 10.20 -5.90 11.48
C ILE A 222 10.17 -6.68 10.17
N TYR A 223 9.10 -6.50 9.40
CA TYR A 223 8.98 -6.97 8.02
C TYR A 223 9.68 -5.97 7.10
N ASP A 224 10.98 -6.12 6.95
CA ASP A 224 11.84 -5.19 6.23
C ASP A 224 11.92 -5.48 4.72
N TYR A 225 12.66 -4.63 4.00
CA TYR A 225 12.86 -4.77 2.56
C TYR A 225 13.48 -6.11 2.16
N ALA A 226 14.45 -6.59 2.94
CA ALA A 226 15.13 -7.85 2.65
C ALA A 226 14.18 -9.05 2.74
N LEU A 227 13.35 -9.13 3.77
CA LEU A 227 12.33 -10.17 3.92
C LEU A 227 11.28 -10.11 2.82
N LYS A 228 10.90 -8.89 2.39
CA LYS A 228 9.86 -8.72 1.38
C LYS A 228 10.34 -9.05 -0.05
N HIS A 229 11.57 -8.69 -0.39
CA HIS A 229 12.04 -8.71 -1.79
C HIS A 229 13.25 -9.61 -2.06
N LEU A 230 14.12 -9.84 -1.06
CA LEU A 230 15.37 -10.60 -1.27
C LEU A 230 15.27 -12.03 -0.75
N THR A 231 14.51 -12.26 0.31
CA THR A 231 14.36 -13.58 0.96
C THR A 231 12.90 -13.88 1.32
N PRO A 232 11.94 -13.74 0.37
CA PRO A 232 10.51 -13.93 0.65
C PRO A 232 10.19 -15.36 1.13
N GLU A 233 11.02 -16.35 0.81
CA GLU A 233 10.89 -17.73 1.29
C GLU A 233 11.07 -17.86 2.81
N ARG A 234 11.65 -16.86 3.49
CA ARG A 234 11.76 -16.81 4.96
C ARG A 234 10.49 -16.31 5.64
N VAL A 235 9.50 -15.87 4.88
CA VAL A 235 8.22 -15.39 5.39
C VAL A 235 7.15 -16.45 5.17
N GLN A 236 6.52 -16.88 6.27
CA GLN A 236 5.39 -17.80 6.22
C GLN A 236 4.10 -17.00 6.34
N LEU A 237 3.19 -17.21 5.38
CA LEU A 237 1.85 -16.62 5.42
C LEU A 237 0.89 -17.53 6.20
N GLU A 238 0.19 -16.95 7.16
CA GLU A 238 -0.89 -17.60 7.91
C GLU A 238 -2.22 -16.94 7.55
N ILE A 239 -3.11 -17.62 6.83
CA ILE A 239 -4.37 -17.07 6.32
C ILE A 239 -5.55 -17.97 6.71
N PRO A 240 -6.36 -17.62 7.74
CA PRO A 240 -6.11 -16.56 8.72
C PRO A 240 -5.04 -16.96 9.76
N PRO A 241 -4.36 -15.99 10.39
CA PRO A 241 -3.46 -16.29 11.52
C PRO A 241 -4.27 -16.79 12.75
N PRO A 242 -3.64 -17.53 13.67
CA PRO A 242 -4.32 -18.12 14.84
C PRO A 242 -4.66 -17.07 15.91
N LEU A 243 -5.58 -16.18 15.61
CA LEU A 243 -6.08 -15.14 16.51
C LEU A 243 -7.30 -15.64 17.30
N SER A 244 -7.44 -15.19 18.55
CA SER A 244 -8.72 -15.43 19.25
C SER A 244 -9.86 -14.69 18.55
N VAL A 245 -11.09 -15.20 18.71
CA VAL A 245 -12.30 -14.59 18.11
C VAL A 245 -12.43 -13.11 18.49
N ALA A 246 -12.11 -12.75 19.74
CA ALA A 246 -12.17 -11.37 20.21
C ALA A 246 -11.14 -10.47 19.50
N VAL A 247 -9.91 -10.97 19.28
CA VAL A 247 -8.85 -10.24 18.55
C VAL A 247 -9.21 -10.11 17.07
N ALA A 248 -9.66 -11.18 16.43
CA ALA A 248 -10.07 -11.15 15.02
C ALA A 248 -11.22 -10.16 14.78
N ARG A 249 -12.19 -10.09 15.71
CA ARG A 249 -13.30 -9.12 15.64
C ARG A 249 -12.79 -7.67 15.80
N ARG A 250 -11.90 -7.40 16.76
CA ARG A 250 -11.29 -6.06 16.91
C ARG A 250 -10.50 -5.67 15.67
N LEU A 251 -9.73 -6.61 15.11
CA LEU A 251 -8.96 -6.38 13.88
C LEU A 251 -9.88 -5.98 12.73
N ALA A 252 -10.97 -6.72 12.49
CA ALA A 252 -11.94 -6.41 11.42
C ALA A 252 -12.57 -5.02 11.60
N VAL A 253 -12.97 -4.65 12.83
CA VAL A 253 -13.51 -3.31 13.14
C VAL A 253 -12.47 -2.22 12.90
N THR A 254 -11.22 -2.44 13.32
CA THR A 254 -10.11 -1.48 13.12
C THR A 254 -9.82 -1.30 11.64
N ALA A 255 -9.72 -2.39 10.87
CA ALA A 255 -9.52 -2.37 9.43
C ALA A 255 -10.65 -1.60 8.73
N THR A 256 -11.91 -1.91 9.02
CA THR A 256 -13.07 -1.22 8.44
C THR A 256 -13.03 0.29 8.72
N ARG A 257 -12.74 0.68 9.96
CA ARG A 257 -12.62 2.11 10.31
C ARG A 257 -11.51 2.81 9.53
N ALA A 258 -10.36 2.15 9.35
CA ALA A 258 -9.26 2.71 8.58
C ALA A 258 -9.65 2.90 7.10
N PHE A 259 -10.27 1.89 6.46
CA PHE A 259 -10.77 2.00 5.08
C PHE A 259 -11.76 3.15 4.91
N VAL A 260 -12.74 3.26 5.82
CA VAL A 260 -13.74 4.32 5.78
C VAL A 260 -13.12 5.70 6.00
N ALA A 261 -12.26 5.85 7.02
CA ALA A 261 -11.64 7.13 7.37
C ALA A 261 -10.76 7.68 6.25
N LEU A 262 -10.07 6.81 5.50
CA LEU A 262 -9.20 7.18 4.40
C LEU A 262 -9.93 7.27 3.05
N GLY A 263 -11.23 6.98 3.01
CA GLY A 263 -12.04 7.06 1.80
C GLY A 263 -11.63 6.04 0.73
N ILE A 264 -11.20 4.85 1.16
CA ILE A 264 -10.82 3.78 0.23
C ILE A 264 -12.04 3.25 -0.50
N THR A 265 -11.93 3.19 -1.82
CA THR A 265 -12.95 2.66 -2.72
C THR A 265 -12.34 1.61 -3.65
N GLY A 266 -13.17 0.75 -4.25
CA GLY A 266 -12.73 -0.31 -5.14
C GLY A 266 -12.00 -1.43 -4.42
N TYR A 267 -10.78 -1.20 -3.98
CA TYR A 267 -9.96 -2.18 -3.25
C TYR A 267 -8.84 -1.50 -2.46
N GLY A 268 -8.23 -2.26 -1.55
CA GLY A 268 -7.09 -1.80 -0.74
C GLY A 268 -6.62 -2.85 0.25
N ARG A 269 -5.46 -2.62 0.89
CA ARG A 269 -4.94 -3.40 2.00
C ARG A 269 -4.50 -2.47 3.12
N VAL A 270 -4.98 -2.73 4.32
CA VAL A 270 -4.47 -2.08 5.54
C VAL A 270 -3.48 -3.01 6.23
N ASP A 271 -2.33 -2.46 6.60
CA ASP A 271 -1.30 -3.17 7.34
C ASP A 271 -1.32 -2.71 8.81
N LEU A 272 -1.43 -3.68 9.71
CA LEU A 272 -1.59 -3.47 11.14
C LEU A 272 -0.58 -4.34 11.92
N ARG A 273 -0.37 -4.01 13.19
CA ARG A 273 0.34 -4.85 14.13
C ARG A 273 -0.56 -5.25 15.28
N ILE A 274 -0.64 -6.56 15.56
CA ILE A 274 -1.40 -7.09 16.69
C ILE A 274 -0.45 -7.23 17.86
N THR A 275 -0.66 -6.41 18.91
CA THR A 275 0.16 -6.44 20.11
C THR A 275 -0.07 -7.72 20.93
N PRO A 276 0.84 -8.08 21.86
CA PRO A 276 0.63 -9.22 22.77
C PRO A 276 -0.68 -9.12 23.58
N GLN A 277 -1.20 -7.90 23.80
CA GLN A 277 -2.48 -7.65 24.48
C GLN A 277 -3.69 -7.81 23.53
N GLY A 278 -3.43 -8.05 22.24
CA GLY A 278 -4.44 -8.24 21.21
C GLY A 278 -5.03 -6.93 20.66
N ASP A 279 -4.34 -5.80 20.83
CA ASP A 279 -4.74 -4.54 20.21
C ASP A 279 -4.26 -4.48 18.76
N ALA A 280 -5.11 -4.02 17.85
CA ALA A 280 -4.74 -3.76 16.48
C ALA A 280 -4.25 -2.31 16.33
N VAL A 281 -2.98 -2.14 15.93
CA VAL A 281 -2.32 -0.85 15.72
C VAL A 281 -2.10 -0.64 14.23
N PHE A 282 -2.64 0.44 13.68
CA PHE A 282 -2.51 0.78 12.26
C PHE A 282 -1.07 1.19 11.92
N LEU A 283 -0.49 0.57 10.92
CA LEU A 283 0.83 0.93 10.39
C LEU A 283 0.73 1.77 9.12
N GLU A 284 0.02 1.28 8.11
CA GLU A 284 -0.19 1.99 6.84
C GLU A 284 -1.43 1.48 6.09
N MET A 285 -1.85 2.25 5.08
CA MET A 285 -2.89 1.87 4.13
C MET A 285 -2.27 1.83 2.74
N ASN A 286 -2.46 0.72 2.05
CA ASN A 286 -2.09 0.55 0.65
C ASN A 286 -3.38 0.62 -0.21
N PRO A 287 -3.68 1.78 -0.82
CA PRO A 287 -4.87 1.94 -1.66
C PRO A 287 -4.68 1.35 -3.06
N LEU A 288 -3.43 1.01 -3.41
CA LEU A 288 -3.01 0.40 -4.67
C LEU A 288 -2.14 -0.83 -4.39
N PRO A 289 -2.66 -1.85 -3.64
CA PRO A 289 -1.89 -3.06 -3.39
C PRO A 289 -1.71 -3.85 -4.67
N SER A 290 -0.60 -4.58 -4.78
CA SER A 290 -0.31 -5.42 -5.94
C SER A 290 -1.48 -6.37 -6.26
N LEU A 291 -1.84 -6.44 -7.53
CA LEU A 291 -2.79 -7.40 -8.11
C LEU A 291 -2.08 -8.41 -9.00
N THR A 292 -0.78 -8.63 -8.81
CA THR A 292 -0.03 -9.63 -9.55
C THR A 292 -0.23 -11.02 -8.97
N LEU A 293 -0.01 -12.04 -9.81
CA LEU A 293 -0.04 -13.45 -9.42
C LEU A 293 1.36 -14.01 -9.16
N ALA A 294 2.36 -13.13 -9.04
CA ALA A 294 3.71 -13.53 -8.76
C ALA A 294 3.81 -14.08 -7.33
N ALA A 295 4.51 -15.20 -7.16
CA ALA A 295 4.73 -15.80 -5.86
C ALA A 295 5.35 -14.79 -4.87
N GLY A 296 4.78 -14.71 -3.67
CA GLY A 296 5.17 -13.73 -2.65
C GLY A 296 4.50 -12.35 -2.77
N HIS A 297 3.67 -12.13 -3.81
CA HIS A 297 2.86 -10.93 -4.01
C HIS A 297 1.39 -11.24 -4.29
N ASP A 298 0.99 -12.50 -4.17
CA ASP A 298 -0.35 -13.04 -4.46
C ASP A 298 -1.21 -13.24 -3.21
N GLU A 299 -0.76 -12.74 -2.06
CA GLU A 299 -1.40 -12.97 -0.75
C GLU A 299 -2.87 -12.54 -0.71
N LEU A 300 -3.26 -11.48 -1.46
CA LEU A 300 -4.65 -11.05 -1.55
C LEU A 300 -5.53 -12.06 -2.29
N TYR A 301 -4.99 -12.70 -3.34
CA TYR A 301 -5.70 -13.76 -4.06
C TYR A 301 -5.81 -15.03 -3.22
N VAL A 302 -4.74 -15.37 -2.47
CA VAL A 302 -4.77 -16.50 -1.54
C VAL A 302 -5.83 -16.27 -0.45
N ALA A 303 -5.92 -15.05 0.09
CA ALA A 303 -6.94 -14.69 1.07
C ALA A 303 -8.36 -14.71 0.45
N ALA A 304 -8.54 -14.19 -0.77
CA ALA A 304 -9.81 -14.21 -1.48
C ALA A 304 -10.27 -15.63 -1.82
N ALA A 305 -9.35 -16.54 -2.12
CA ALA A 305 -9.63 -17.95 -2.37
C ALA A 305 -10.23 -18.67 -1.14
N ARG A 306 -9.89 -18.22 0.09
CA ARG A 306 -10.55 -18.71 1.33
C ARG A 306 -12.04 -18.38 1.40
N LEU A 307 -12.50 -17.39 0.64
CA LEU A 307 -13.90 -17.01 0.49
C LEU A 307 -14.52 -17.58 -0.80
N GLY A 308 -13.79 -18.42 -1.55
CA GLY A 308 -14.26 -19.03 -2.79
C GLY A 308 -14.08 -18.18 -4.05
N HIS A 309 -13.28 -17.08 -3.98
CA HIS A 309 -13.04 -16.21 -5.13
C HIS A 309 -11.72 -16.58 -5.83
N ALA A 310 -11.82 -16.99 -7.10
CA ALA A 310 -10.65 -17.15 -7.95
C ALA A 310 -10.08 -15.79 -8.40
N PRO A 311 -8.79 -15.69 -8.79
CA PRO A 311 -8.17 -14.44 -9.23
C PRO A 311 -8.97 -13.69 -10.29
N ARG A 312 -9.52 -14.39 -11.27
CA ARG A 312 -10.39 -13.81 -12.30
C ARG A 312 -11.62 -13.13 -11.71
N GLY A 313 -12.25 -13.73 -10.68
CA GLY A 313 -13.41 -13.14 -9.99
C GLY A 313 -13.04 -11.90 -9.19
N VAL A 314 -11.85 -11.85 -8.60
CA VAL A 314 -11.33 -10.66 -7.92
C VAL A 314 -11.13 -9.51 -8.91
N LEU A 315 -10.49 -9.76 -10.06
CA LEU A 315 -10.29 -8.74 -11.10
C LEU A 315 -11.62 -8.24 -11.68
N ALA A 316 -12.61 -9.14 -11.87
CA ALA A 316 -13.96 -8.76 -12.27
C ALA A 316 -14.58 -7.81 -11.23
N ALA A 317 -14.49 -8.12 -9.93
CA ALA A 317 -15.01 -7.27 -8.87
C ALA A 317 -14.33 -5.89 -8.83
N VAL A 318 -13.02 -5.81 -9.07
CA VAL A 318 -12.26 -4.54 -9.17
C VAL A 318 -12.76 -3.69 -10.32
N ILE A 319 -12.94 -4.28 -11.51
CA ILE A 319 -13.44 -3.56 -12.70
C ILE A 319 -14.90 -3.13 -12.50
N ASP A 320 -15.75 -4.04 -12.03
CA ASP A 320 -17.17 -3.78 -11.79
C ASP A 320 -17.40 -2.67 -10.74
N ALA A 321 -16.51 -2.56 -9.75
CA ALA A 321 -16.60 -1.53 -8.72
C ALA A 321 -16.34 -0.11 -9.25
N ALA A 322 -15.57 0.03 -10.32
CA ALA A 322 -15.25 1.31 -10.94
C ALA A 322 -16.40 1.85 -11.80
N LEU A 323 -17.26 0.97 -12.32
CA LEU A 323 -18.32 1.38 -13.22
C LEU A 323 -19.45 2.12 -12.50
N PRO A 324 -20.04 3.18 -13.11
CA PRO A 324 -21.13 3.92 -12.51
C PRO A 324 -22.36 2.99 -12.34
N ARG A 325 -22.52 2.48 -11.14
CA ARG A 325 -23.79 1.91 -10.68
C ARG A 325 -24.38 2.94 -9.71
N GLY A 326 -25.56 3.43 -9.95
CA GLY A 326 -26.22 4.45 -9.16
C GLY A 326 -25.92 4.37 -7.65
N GLN A 327 -25.04 5.26 -7.19
CA GLN A 327 -24.40 5.43 -5.90
C GLN A 327 -23.20 4.52 -5.57
N PRO A 328 -22.07 5.09 -5.09
CA PRO A 328 -20.91 4.33 -4.65
C PRO A 328 -21.28 3.44 -3.46
N ARG A 329 -20.93 2.16 -3.55
CA ARG A 329 -20.99 1.26 -2.39
C ARG A 329 -19.88 1.65 -1.42
N GLN A 330 -20.19 2.55 -0.49
CA GLN A 330 -19.37 2.79 0.69
C GLN A 330 -19.48 1.60 1.64
N LEU A 331 -18.36 1.25 2.30
CA LEU A 331 -18.41 0.40 3.48
C LEU A 331 -19.37 1.05 4.49
N CYS A 332 -20.50 0.39 4.77
CA CYS A 332 -21.33 0.80 5.90
C CYS A 332 -20.55 0.52 7.18
N ALA A 333 -20.39 1.55 8.02
CA ALA A 333 -19.74 1.49 9.32
C ALA A 333 -20.50 0.57 10.31
#